data_da250294a27cd8a48f9ca56be4065946
#
_entry.id   da250294a27cd8a48f9ca56be4065946
#
_cell.length_a   1.000
_cell.length_b   1.000
_cell.length_c   1.000
_cell.angle_alpha   90.00
_cell.angle_beta   90.00
_cell.angle_gamma   90.00
#
_symmetry.space_group_name_H-M   'P 1'
#
loop_
_entity.id
_entity.type
_entity.pdbx_description
1 polymer ?
#
loop_
_entity_poly.entity_id
_entity_poly.type
_entity_poly.pdbx_seq_one_letter_code
_entity_poly.pdbx_strand_id
1 'polypeptide(L)'
;MNQGQWRIGEVTVTRVVEIEATGGMTFILPQAKRDILKEIPWLYPHFADENGRMRGSIHALIIETPDRRIVVDTCIGNDKERGNPPWNQLQTTFLEDLTAAGYPRDSIDNVLCTHLHVDHVGWNTMLVDGKWQPTFPKARYLMGRAEFEH
;
A
#
# COMPACT_ATOMS: atom_id res chain seq x y z
N MET A 1 14.85 0.68 -0.77
CA MET A 1 13.85 0.66 0.33
C MET A 1 13.82 -0.74 0.92
N ASN A 2 13.63 -0.86 2.25
CA ASN A 2 13.69 -2.17 2.92
C ASN A 2 12.38 -2.93 2.68
N GLN A 3 12.34 -3.73 1.64
CA GLN A 3 11.20 -4.60 1.35
C GLN A 3 11.25 -5.75 2.36
N GLY A 4 10.32 -5.75 3.33
CA GLY A 4 10.18 -6.86 4.26
C GLY A 4 9.65 -8.09 3.53
N GLN A 5 10.25 -9.25 3.79
CA GLN A 5 9.76 -10.53 3.28
C GLN A 5 9.67 -11.53 4.41
N TRP A 6 8.60 -12.27 4.47
CA TRP A 6 8.34 -13.31 5.47
C TRP A 6 7.92 -14.59 4.77
N ARG A 7 8.37 -15.74 5.31
CA ARG A 7 7.94 -17.05 4.86
C ARG A 7 7.14 -17.76 5.96
N ILE A 8 5.95 -18.24 5.60
CA ILE A 8 5.02 -18.92 6.49
C ILE A 8 4.64 -20.25 5.80
N GLY A 9 5.35 -21.33 6.15
CA GLY A 9 5.23 -22.59 5.43
C GLY A 9 5.68 -22.45 3.98
N GLU A 10 4.77 -22.73 3.04
CA GLU A 10 5.02 -22.59 1.60
C GLU A 10 4.64 -21.21 1.06
N VAL A 11 4.05 -20.35 1.90
CA VAL A 11 3.62 -19.01 1.50
C VAL A 11 4.71 -18.00 1.78
N THR A 12 5.00 -17.14 0.79
CA THR A 12 5.86 -15.97 0.96
C THR A 12 4.99 -14.72 0.96
N VAL A 13 5.23 -13.83 1.93
CA VAL A 13 4.61 -12.50 2.00
C VAL A 13 5.70 -11.47 1.80
N THR A 14 5.56 -10.64 0.77
CA THR A 14 6.52 -9.56 0.46
C THR A 14 5.82 -8.22 0.57
N ARG A 15 6.41 -7.28 1.31
CA ARG A 15 5.92 -5.90 1.41
C ARG A 15 6.60 -5.03 0.36
N VAL A 16 5.82 -4.38 -0.49
CA VAL A 16 6.29 -3.38 -1.46
C VAL A 16 5.73 -2.02 -1.05
N VAL A 17 6.61 -1.11 -0.67
CA VAL A 17 6.24 0.20 -0.13
C VAL A 17 6.12 1.22 -1.26
N GLU A 18 5.02 1.97 -1.28
CA GLU A 18 4.85 3.13 -2.17
C GLU A 18 5.29 4.42 -1.48
N ILE A 19 4.84 4.65 -0.23
CA ILE A 19 5.15 5.86 0.54
C ILE A 19 5.45 5.51 1.99
N GLU A 20 6.52 6.11 2.53
CA GLU A 20 6.74 6.20 3.97
C GLU A 20 6.66 7.69 4.38
N ALA A 21 5.95 7.95 5.47
CA ALA A 21 5.77 9.29 6.01
C ALA A 21 5.99 9.31 7.52
N THR A 22 6.47 10.44 8.04
CA THR A 22 6.64 10.64 9.48
C THR A 22 5.85 11.86 9.93
N GLY A 23 4.90 11.65 10.83
CA GLY A 23 3.95 12.66 11.31
C GLY A 23 2.64 12.68 10.52
N GLY A 24 1.77 13.64 10.81
CA GLY A 24 0.48 13.80 10.10
C GLY A 24 -0.62 12.82 10.50
N MET A 25 -0.34 11.82 11.34
CA MET A 25 -1.28 10.76 11.66
C MET A 25 -2.43 11.18 12.57
N THR A 26 -2.37 12.34 13.20
CA THR A 26 -3.47 12.87 14.03
C THR A 26 -4.74 13.16 13.25
N PHE A 27 -4.65 13.26 11.92
CA PHE A 27 -5.84 13.35 11.06
C PHE A 27 -6.66 12.05 11.09
N ILE A 28 -5.99 10.89 11.12
CA ILE A 28 -6.63 9.57 11.16
C ILE A 28 -6.86 9.12 12.60
N LEU A 29 -5.87 9.38 13.47
CA LEU A 29 -5.87 9.01 14.88
C LEU A 29 -5.72 10.27 15.76
N PRO A 30 -6.83 10.98 16.09
CA PRO A 30 -6.77 12.24 16.84
C PRO A 30 -6.10 12.11 18.22
N GLN A 31 -6.12 10.91 18.81
CA GLN A 31 -5.46 10.61 20.09
C GLN A 31 -3.96 10.42 19.98
N ALA A 32 -3.42 10.22 18.78
CA ALA A 32 -1.98 10.00 18.54
C ALA A 32 -1.18 11.31 18.63
N LYS A 33 -1.32 12.02 19.77
CA LYS A 33 -0.59 13.24 20.08
C LYS A 33 0.85 12.91 20.48
N ARG A 34 1.78 13.80 20.13
CA ARG A 34 3.23 13.58 20.32
C ARG A 34 3.62 13.31 21.78
N ASP A 35 3.02 14.03 22.71
CA ASP A 35 3.21 13.87 24.14
C ASP A 35 2.78 12.48 24.62
N ILE A 36 1.60 12.02 24.19
CA ILE A 36 1.09 10.69 24.50
C ILE A 36 1.97 9.60 23.87
N LEU A 37 2.35 9.75 22.62
CA LEU A 37 3.16 8.75 21.91
C LEU A 37 4.56 8.58 22.54
N LYS A 38 5.13 9.65 23.10
CA LYS A 38 6.41 9.59 23.84
C LYS A 38 6.36 8.74 25.11
N GLU A 39 5.19 8.55 25.68
CA GLU A 39 5.00 7.72 26.87
C GLU A 39 4.88 6.22 26.54
N ILE A 40 4.91 5.84 25.25
CA ILE A 40 4.76 4.45 24.80
C ILE A 40 6.10 3.93 24.25
N PRO A 41 6.97 3.34 25.07
CA PRO A 41 8.36 3.01 24.69
C PRO A 41 8.48 2.03 23.53
N TRP A 42 7.57 1.06 23.39
CA TRP A 42 7.63 0.03 22.35
C TRP A 42 7.37 0.56 20.92
N LEU A 43 6.84 1.79 20.79
CA LEU A 43 6.70 2.42 19.46
C LEU A 43 8.06 2.79 18.84
N TYR A 44 9.11 2.90 19.66
CA TYR A 44 10.44 3.33 19.22
C TYR A 44 11.35 2.16 18.86
N PRO A 45 12.15 2.34 17.81
CA PRO A 45 12.20 3.43 16.83
C PRO A 45 11.31 3.16 15.60
N HIS A 46 10.56 2.04 15.61
CA HIS A 46 9.96 1.49 14.39
C HIS A 46 8.65 2.19 13.99
N PHE A 47 7.81 2.54 14.97
CA PHE A 47 6.47 3.11 14.72
C PHE A 47 6.36 4.59 15.06
N ALA A 48 7.33 5.13 15.78
CA ALA A 48 7.45 6.55 16.07
C ALA A 48 8.92 6.98 16.11
N ASP A 49 9.18 8.26 15.91
CA ASP A 49 10.50 8.85 16.13
C ASP A 49 10.64 9.41 17.55
N GLU A 50 11.86 9.84 17.92
CA GLU A 50 12.19 10.43 19.21
C GLU A 50 11.36 11.67 19.58
N ASN A 51 10.78 12.34 18.58
CA ASN A 51 9.92 13.50 18.75
C ASN A 51 8.44 13.14 18.93
N GLY A 52 8.10 11.86 19.02
CA GLY A 52 6.73 11.36 19.14
C GLY A 52 5.92 11.54 17.85
N ARG A 53 6.58 11.53 16.67
CA ARG A 53 5.89 11.53 15.39
C ARG A 53 5.75 10.09 14.89
N MET A 54 4.52 9.66 14.63
CA MET A 54 4.28 8.32 14.08
C MET A 54 4.91 8.17 12.71
N ARG A 55 5.40 6.96 12.44
CA ARG A 55 5.85 6.51 11.12
C ARG A 55 4.72 5.72 10.48
N GLY A 56 4.25 6.20 9.33
CA GLY A 56 3.25 5.52 8.51
C GLY A 56 3.87 4.94 7.25
N SER A 57 3.29 3.86 6.76
CA SER A 57 3.70 3.23 5.50
C SER A 57 2.45 2.85 4.70
N ILE A 58 2.39 3.33 3.47
CA ILE A 58 1.41 2.87 2.47
C ILE A 58 2.12 1.88 1.58
N HIS A 59 1.66 0.63 1.60
CA HIS A 59 2.34 -0.47 0.94
C HIS A 59 1.35 -1.56 0.51
N ALA A 60 1.71 -2.29 -0.52
CA ALA A 60 1.04 -3.52 -0.89
C ALA A 60 1.71 -4.72 -0.21
N LEU A 61 0.93 -5.74 0.08
CA LEU A 61 1.45 -7.06 0.43
C LEU A 61 1.26 -8.01 -0.74
N ILE A 62 2.35 -8.62 -1.16
CA ILE A 62 2.30 -9.67 -2.18
C ILE A 62 2.34 -11.01 -1.48
N ILE A 63 1.27 -11.78 -1.65
CA ILE A 63 1.16 -13.14 -1.12
C ILE A 63 1.43 -14.11 -2.28
N GLU A 64 2.53 -14.83 -2.19
CA GLU A 64 2.90 -15.88 -3.14
C GLU A 64 2.69 -17.24 -2.49
N THR A 65 1.82 -18.03 -3.10
CA THR A 65 1.58 -19.45 -2.80
C THR A 65 2.18 -20.30 -3.91
N PRO A 66 2.24 -21.63 -3.81
CA PRO A 66 2.69 -22.48 -4.92
C PRO A 66 1.94 -22.23 -6.24
N ASP A 67 0.67 -21.80 -6.18
CA ASP A 67 -0.21 -21.70 -7.36
C ASP A 67 -0.63 -20.27 -7.70
N ARG A 68 -0.43 -19.28 -6.81
CA ARG A 68 -1.02 -17.94 -6.95
C ARG A 68 -0.10 -16.85 -6.47
N ARG A 69 -0.18 -15.71 -7.16
CA ARG A 69 0.37 -14.41 -6.74
C ARG A 69 -0.76 -13.43 -6.53
N ILE A 70 -0.91 -12.96 -5.31
CA ILE A 70 -2.02 -12.11 -4.87
C ILE A 70 -1.43 -10.79 -4.39
N VAL A 71 -1.88 -9.68 -4.93
CA VAL A 71 -1.62 -8.35 -4.37
C VAL A 71 -2.75 -8.00 -3.42
N VAL A 72 -2.43 -7.70 -2.18
CA VAL A 72 -3.37 -7.20 -1.18
C VAL A 72 -3.16 -5.70 -1.04
N ASP A 73 -4.17 -4.96 -1.36
CA ASP A 73 -4.23 -3.51 -1.48
C ASP A 73 -3.22 -2.94 -2.49
N THR A 74 -3.59 -1.89 -3.18
CA THR A 74 -2.82 -1.36 -4.30
C THR A 74 -2.46 0.11 -4.11
N CYS A 75 -2.22 0.54 -2.88
CA CYS A 75 -1.70 1.86 -2.53
C CYS A 75 -2.50 3.04 -3.15
N ILE A 76 -1.84 4.21 -3.36
CA ILE A 76 -2.48 5.45 -3.85
C ILE A 76 -2.49 5.52 -5.38
N GLY A 77 -1.42 5.09 -6.02
CA GLY A 77 -1.25 5.11 -7.47
C GLY A 77 -0.85 6.46 -8.04
N ASN A 78 -0.21 6.43 -9.21
CA ASN A 78 0.21 7.61 -9.95
C ASN A 78 -0.93 8.26 -10.74
N ASP A 79 -0.75 9.52 -11.13
CA ASP A 79 -1.60 10.31 -12.04
C ASP A 79 -3.03 10.56 -11.56
N LYS A 80 -3.32 10.31 -10.29
CA LYS A 80 -4.68 10.43 -9.75
C LYS A 80 -4.90 11.77 -9.07
N GLU A 81 -6.05 12.39 -9.34
CA GLU A 81 -6.51 13.56 -8.60
C GLU A 81 -6.96 13.14 -7.21
N ARG A 82 -6.36 13.77 -6.19
CA ARG A 82 -6.66 13.51 -4.77
C ARG A 82 -6.85 14.82 -4.02
N GLY A 83 -7.84 14.85 -3.14
CA GLY A 83 -8.09 16.00 -2.27
C GLY A 83 -7.00 16.23 -1.22
N ASN A 84 -6.19 15.22 -0.91
CA ASN A 84 -5.02 15.33 -0.04
C ASN A 84 -3.80 15.76 -0.87
N PRO A 85 -3.27 17.01 -0.71
CA PRO A 85 -2.19 17.52 -1.55
C PRO A 85 -0.94 16.63 -1.62
N PRO A 86 -0.43 16.01 -0.53
CA PRO A 86 0.66 15.06 -0.58
C PRO A 86 0.43 13.82 -1.43
N TRP A 87 -0.82 13.49 -1.75
CA TRP A 87 -1.20 12.32 -2.52
C TRP A 87 -1.69 12.64 -3.94
N ASN A 88 -1.79 13.96 -4.24
CA ASN A 88 -2.31 14.39 -5.53
C ASN A 88 -1.28 14.23 -6.64
N GLN A 89 -1.67 13.64 -7.76
CA GLN A 89 -0.84 13.47 -8.96
C GLN A 89 0.52 12.84 -8.66
N LEU A 90 0.55 11.81 -7.82
CA LEU A 90 1.79 11.14 -7.45
C LEU A 90 2.55 10.61 -8.68
N GLN A 91 3.88 10.54 -8.53
CA GLN A 91 4.80 9.92 -9.46
C GLN A 91 5.80 9.08 -8.66
N THR A 92 5.38 7.88 -8.26
CA THR A 92 6.19 6.95 -7.47
C THR A 92 6.78 5.86 -8.36
N THR A 93 7.79 5.16 -7.87
CA THR A 93 8.43 4.02 -8.53
C THR A 93 7.79 2.68 -8.13
N PHE A 94 6.55 2.68 -7.65
CA PHE A 94 5.92 1.48 -7.09
C PHE A 94 5.92 0.28 -8.05
N LEU A 95 5.60 0.49 -9.34
CA LEU A 95 5.55 -0.62 -10.31
C LEU A 95 6.94 -1.15 -10.67
N GLU A 96 7.96 -0.27 -10.68
CA GLU A 96 9.35 -0.63 -10.84
C GLU A 96 9.85 -1.42 -9.62
N ASP A 97 9.51 -0.97 -8.41
CA ASP A 97 9.85 -1.63 -7.15
C ASP A 97 9.17 -3.00 -7.03
N LEU A 98 7.91 -3.10 -7.46
CA LEU A 98 7.17 -4.36 -7.54
C LEU A 98 7.87 -5.35 -8.50
N THR A 99 8.28 -4.86 -9.65
CA THR A 99 9.01 -5.66 -10.65
C THR A 99 10.38 -6.10 -10.12
N ALA A 100 11.12 -5.19 -9.48
CA ALA A 100 12.41 -5.49 -8.86
C ALA A 100 12.31 -6.51 -7.71
N ALA A 101 11.15 -6.54 -7.02
CA ALA A 101 10.84 -7.55 -6.00
C ALA A 101 10.50 -8.94 -6.59
N GLY A 102 10.46 -9.08 -7.92
CA GLY A 102 10.16 -10.34 -8.61
C GLY A 102 8.69 -10.51 -9.02
N TYR A 103 7.88 -9.46 -8.91
CA TYR A 103 6.44 -9.50 -9.18
C TYR A 103 6.02 -8.51 -10.28
N PRO A 104 6.43 -8.72 -11.55
CA PRO A 104 5.95 -7.86 -12.62
C PRO A 104 4.42 -7.93 -12.73
N ARG A 105 3.79 -6.82 -13.08
CA ARG A 105 2.33 -6.66 -13.05
C ARG A 105 1.53 -7.71 -13.82
N ASP A 106 2.11 -8.31 -14.86
CA ASP A 106 1.48 -9.37 -15.66
C ASP A 106 1.62 -10.77 -15.05
N SER A 107 2.36 -10.90 -13.94
CA SER A 107 2.51 -12.13 -13.18
C SER A 107 1.52 -12.27 -12.02
N ILE A 108 0.67 -11.27 -11.80
CA ILE A 108 -0.30 -11.23 -10.70
C ILE A 108 -1.61 -11.89 -11.14
N ASP A 109 -2.08 -12.85 -10.34
CA ASP A 109 -3.32 -13.60 -10.58
C ASP A 109 -4.55 -12.95 -9.95
N ASN A 110 -4.36 -12.32 -8.78
CA ASN A 110 -5.44 -11.70 -8.04
C ASN A 110 -5.01 -10.37 -7.40
N VAL A 111 -5.92 -9.42 -7.39
CA VAL A 111 -5.87 -8.22 -6.55
C VAL A 111 -6.98 -8.33 -5.52
N LEU A 112 -6.65 -8.23 -4.25
CA LEU A 112 -7.60 -8.25 -3.14
C LEU A 112 -7.60 -6.88 -2.46
N CYS A 113 -8.71 -6.15 -2.53
CA CYS A 113 -8.89 -4.91 -1.79
C CYS A 113 -9.51 -5.22 -0.43
N THR A 114 -8.82 -4.87 0.66
CA THR A 114 -9.35 -5.02 2.02
C THR A 114 -10.56 -4.12 2.23
N HIS A 115 -10.51 -2.90 1.67
CA HIS A 115 -11.59 -1.93 1.58
C HIS A 115 -11.29 -0.93 0.44
N LEU A 116 -12.18 0.03 0.16
CA LEU A 116 -12.10 0.86 -1.04
C LEU A 116 -11.65 2.31 -0.77
N HIS A 117 -10.93 2.59 0.32
CA HIS A 117 -10.27 3.88 0.48
C HIS A 117 -9.18 4.10 -0.57
N VAL A 118 -8.91 5.37 -0.84
CA VAL A 118 -8.04 5.82 -1.95
C VAL A 118 -6.60 5.30 -1.89
N ASP A 119 -6.11 4.99 -0.70
CA ASP A 119 -4.77 4.46 -0.43
C ASP A 119 -4.70 2.92 -0.47
N HIS A 120 -5.81 2.26 -0.84
CA HIS A 120 -5.89 0.81 -0.98
C HIS A 120 -6.24 0.34 -2.39
N VAL A 121 -6.69 1.24 -3.26
CA VAL A 121 -7.21 0.90 -4.60
C VAL A 121 -6.50 1.65 -5.75
N GLY A 122 -5.49 2.44 -5.44
CA GLY A 122 -4.92 3.38 -6.40
C GLY A 122 -4.32 2.70 -7.64
N TRP A 123 -3.47 1.72 -7.46
CA TRP A 123 -2.92 0.94 -8.56
C TRP A 123 -3.86 -0.17 -9.05
N ASN A 124 -5.15 -0.17 -8.73
CA ASN A 124 -6.10 -0.99 -9.46
C ASN A 124 -6.12 -0.59 -10.93
N THR A 125 -5.85 0.68 -11.22
CA THR A 125 -5.76 1.22 -12.59
C THR A 125 -4.52 2.10 -12.74
N MET A 126 -3.96 2.13 -13.93
CA MET A 126 -2.88 3.01 -14.36
C MET A 126 -3.27 3.79 -15.61
N LEU A 127 -2.68 4.96 -15.79
CA LEU A 127 -2.90 5.80 -16.98
C LEU A 127 -1.95 5.37 -18.10
N VAL A 128 -2.50 4.99 -19.25
CA VAL A 128 -1.73 4.64 -20.47
C VAL A 128 -2.33 5.39 -21.63
N ASP A 129 -1.55 6.21 -22.29
CA ASP A 129 -1.99 7.01 -23.44
C ASP A 129 -3.29 7.80 -23.20
N GLY A 130 -3.40 8.39 -21.99
CA GLY A 130 -4.56 9.18 -21.55
C GLY A 130 -5.81 8.36 -21.20
N LYS A 131 -5.70 7.04 -21.09
CA LYS A 131 -6.81 6.14 -20.73
C LYS A 131 -6.46 5.31 -19.49
N TRP A 132 -7.42 5.21 -18.59
CA TRP A 132 -7.30 4.32 -17.44
C TRP A 132 -7.46 2.86 -17.86
N GLN A 133 -6.50 2.04 -17.51
CA GLN A 133 -6.47 0.60 -17.77
C GLN A 133 -6.20 -0.18 -16.48
N PRO A 134 -6.64 -1.44 -16.38
CA PRO A 134 -6.25 -2.30 -15.26
C PRO A 134 -4.72 -2.42 -15.18
N THR A 135 -4.15 -2.15 -14.02
CA THR A 135 -2.69 -2.25 -13.82
C THR A 135 -2.21 -3.68 -13.92
N PHE A 136 -2.98 -4.62 -13.41
CA PHE A 136 -2.70 -6.05 -13.40
C PHE A 136 -3.59 -6.76 -14.43
N PRO A 137 -3.16 -6.87 -15.69
CA PRO A 137 -4.05 -7.18 -16.81
C PRO A 137 -4.59 -8.62 -16.79
N LYS A 138 -3.93 -9.53 -16.07
CA LYS A 138 -4.34 -10.94 -15.94
C LYS A 138 -5.09 -11.22 -14.63
N ALA A 139 -5.09 -10.25 -13.70
CA ALA A 139 -5.63 -10.45 -12.38
C ALA A 139 -7.17 -10.38 -12.34
N ARG A 140 -7.75 -11.17 -11.44
CA ARG A 140 -9.11 -10.96 -10.97
C ARG A 140 -9.08 -9.99 -9.79
N TYR A 141 -9.92 -8.96 -9.84
CA TYR A 141 -10.04 -7.98 -8.77
C TYR A 141 -11.17 -8.41 -7.83
N LEU A 142 -10.84 -8.55 -6.55
CA LEU A 142 -11.70 -9.03 -5.48
C LEU A 142 -11.86 -7.93 -4.43
N MET A 143 -13.11 -7.71 -4.02
CA MET A 143 -13.47 -6.75 -2.97
C MET A 143 -14.71 -7.22 -2.24
N GLY A 144 -14.90 -6.73 -1.03
CA GLY A 144 -16.10 -7.02 -0.26
C GLY A 144 -17.35 -6.43 -0.95
N ARG A 145 -18.44 -7.21 -1.03
CA ARG A 145 -19.69 -6.72 -1.61
C ARG A 145 -20.19 -5.47 -0.88
N ALA A 146 -20.16 -5.46 0.44
CA ALA A 146 -20.60 -4.31 1.24
C ALA A 146 -19.80 -3.03 0.93
N GLU A 147 -18.49 -3.16 0.70
CA GLU A 147 -17.63 -2.04 0.29
C GLU A 147 -17.98 -1.50 -1.10
N PHE A 148 -18.37 -2.39 -2.00
CA PHE A 148 -18.70 -2.02 -3.38
C PHE A 148 -20.10 -1.37 -3.50
N GLU A 149 -21.04 -1.79 -2.65
CA GLU A 149 -22.43 -1.33 -2.66
C GLU A 149 -22.67 -0.09 -1.78
N HIS A 150 -21.68 0.32 -0.95
CA HIS A 150 -21.74 1.49 -0.08
C HIS A 150 -21.42 2.77 -0.83
#